data_7090f7a05b47ea0057364907386dfd4a
#
_entry.id   7090f7a05b47ea0057364907386dfd4a
#
_cell.length_a   1.000
_cell.length_b   1.000
_cell.length_c   1.000
_cell.angle_alpha   90.00
_cell.angle_beta   90.00
_cell.angle_gamma   90.00
#
_symmetry.space_group_name_H-M   'P 1'
#
loop_
_entity.id
_entity.type
_entity.pdbx_description
1 polymer ?
#
loop_
_entity_poly.entity_id
_entity_poly.type
_entity_poly.pdbx_seq_one_letter_code
_entity_poly.pdbx_strand_id
1 'polypeptide(L)'
;ISNMRKIWIVRERLDWHNADPYDVTIAYSTKELAEAGLIERIEDVKKYFRENDYELFDDMTKIESDYGRMVTERDDWYCCWIEEIDMFNE
;
A
#
# COMPACT_ATOMS: atom_id res chain seq x y z
N ILE A 1 -28.04 -16.19 -14.69
CA ILE A 1 -27.78 -15.11 -13.74
C ILE A 1 -26.28 -14.89 -13.65
N SER A 2 -25.85 -13.70 -13.99
CA SER A 2 -24.45 -13.36 -13.80
C SER A 2 -24.17 -13.15 -12.30
N ASN A 3 -23.16 -13.80 -11.80
CA ASN A 3 -22.69 -13.60 -10.44
C ASN A 3 -21.60 -12.52 -10.45
N MET A 4 -21.85 -11.45 -9.73
CA MET A 4 -20.88 -10.40 -9.57
C MET A 4 -20.34 -10.44 -8.15
N ARG A 5 -19.03 -10.42 -8.03
CA ARG A 5 -18.33 -10.38 -6.77
C ARG A 5 -17.44 -9.17 -6.75
N LYS A 6 -17.33 -8.55 -5.61
CA LYS A 6 -16.33 -7.49 -5.43
C LYS A 6 -15.10 -8.05 -4.75
N ILE A 7 -13.95 -7.58 -5.17
CA ILE A 7 -12.70 -7.81 -4.47
C ILE A 7 -12.02 -6.48 -4.24
N TRP A 8 -11.19 -6.44 -3.23
CA TRP A 8 -10.42 -5.24 -2.87
C TRP A 8 -8.96 -5.57 -3.00
N ILE A 9 -8.25 -4.75 -3.74
CA ILE A 9 -6.84 -4.96 -4.04
C ILE A 9 -6.04 -3.90 -3.35
N VAL A 10 -5.09 -4.32 -2.51
CA VAL A 10 -4.08 -3.44 -1.95
C VAL A 10 -2.92 -3.40 -2.94
N ARG A 11 -2.67 -2.23 -3.46
CA ARG A 11 -1.51 -1.98 -4.32
C ARG A 11 -0.47 -1.23 -3.54
N GLU A 12 0.78 -1.60 -3.76
CA GLU A 12 1.92 -1.01 -3.09
C GLU A 12 2.97 -0.69 -4.14
N ARG A 13 3.50 0.52 -4.07
CA ARG A 13 4.59 0.94 -4.95
C ARG A 13 5.67 1.58 -4.12
N LEU A 14 6.90 1.10 -4.30
CA LEU A 14 8.08 1.67 -3.67
C LEU A 14 9.06 2.11 -4.75
N ASP A 15 9.44 3.36 -4.71
CA ASP A 15 10.40 3.97 -5.62
C ASP A 15 11.65 4.31 -4.82
N TRP A 16 12.65 3.45 -4.92
CA TRP A 16 13.89 3.58 -4.16
C TRP A 16 14.86 4.52 -4.85
N HIS A 17 15.60 5.25 -4.02
CA HIS A 17 16.63 6.16 -4.48
C HIS A 17 17.67 5.48 -5.39
N ASN A 18 18.11 4.26 -5.08
CA ASN A 18 19.18 3.55 -5.78
C ASN A 18 18.77 2.17 -6.29
N ALA A 19 17.50 1.92 -6.47
CA ALA A 19 17.01 0.62 -6.88
C ALA A 19 15.84 0.77 -7.84
N ASP A 20 15.54 -0.28 -8.59
CA ASP A 20 14.38 -0.29 -9.46
C ASP A 20 13.09 -0.24 -8.64
N PRO A 21 12.10 0.53 -9.08
CA PRO A 21 10.80 0.54 -8.42
C PRO A 21 10.17 -0.85 -8.47
N TYR A 22 9.39 -1.18 -7.45
CA TYR A 22 8.61 -2.41 -7.48
C TYR A 22 7.15 -2.13 -7.14
N ASP A 23 6.28 -2.98 -7.64
CA ASP A 23 4.85 -2.94 -7.38
C ASP A 23 4.42 -4.27 -6.79
N VAL A 24 3.57 -4.21 -5.76
CA VAL A 24 2.98 -5.39 -5.14
C VAL A 24 1.47 -5.26 -5.20
N THR A 25 0.79 -6.36 -5.47
CA THR A 25 -0.67 -6.42 -5.52
C THR A 25 -1.16 -7.60 -4.70
N ILE A 26 -2.03 -7.34 -3.73
CA ILE A 26 -2.61 -8.36 -2.87
C ILE A 26 -4.12 -8.20 -2.89
N ALA A 27 -4.85 -9.28 -3.17
CA ALA A 27 -6.30 -9.27 -3.26
C ALA A 27 -6.93 -9.76 -1.95
N TYR A 28 -8.02 -9.13 -1.57
CA TYR A 28 -8.78 -9.47 -0.36
C TYR A 28 -10.26 -9.60 -0.71
N SER A 29 -10.96 -10.46 0.01
CA SER A 29 -12.37 -10.73 -0.23
C SER A 29 -13.31 -9.69 0.41
N THR A 30 -12.82 -8.89 1.35
CA THR A 30 -13.61 -7.84 1.99
C THR A 30 -12.80 -6.56 2.09
N LYS A 31 -13.51 -5.44 2.18
CA LYS A 31 -12.89 -4.13 2.35
C LYS A 31 -12.13 -4.05 3.68
N GLU A 32 -12.72 -4.60 4.72
CA GLU A 32 -12.14 -4.58 6.07
C GLU A 32 -10.81 -5.32 6.11
N LEU A 33 -10.72 -6.47 5.44
CA LEU A 33 -9.47 -7.21 5.33
C LEU A 33 -8.42 -6.43 4.54
N ALA A 34 -8.84 -5.75 3.47
CA ALA A 34 -7.95 -4.93 2.68
C ALA A 34 -7.41 -3.75 3.49
N GLU A 35 -8.27 -3.08 4.25
CA GLU A 35 -7.84 -1.96 5.11
C GLU A 35 -6.84 -2.43 6.16
N ALA A 36 -7.10 -3.58 6.79
CA ALA A 36 -6.16 -4.16 7.74
C ALA A 36 -4.84 -4.53 7.08
N GLY A 37 -4.91 -5.11 5.89
CA GLY A 37 -3.72 -5.47 5.11
C GLY A 37 -2.90 -4.25 4.71
N LEU A 38 -3.56 -3.16 4.33
CA LEU A 38 -2.89 -1.91 3.98
C LEU A 38 -2.13 -1.34 5.18
N ILE A 39 -2.75 -1.31 6.35
CA ILE A 39 -2.10 -0.81 7.56
C ILE A 39 -0.90 -1.69 7.93
N GLU A 40 -1.04 -3.01 7.81
CA GLU A 40 0.06 -3.94 8.06
C GLU A 40 1.25 -3.66 7.14
N ARG A 41 0.99 -3.43 5.85
CA ARG A 41 2.05 -3.09 4.89
C ARG A 41 2.73 -1.77 5.25
N ILE A 42 1.95 -0.76 5.63
CA ILE A 42 2.50 0.53 6.06
C ILE A 42 3.42 0.34 7.27
N GLU A 43 2.98 -0.41 8.26
CA GLU A 43 3.78 -0.63 9.47
C GLU A 43 5.07 -1.39 9.16
N ASP A 44 5.02 -2.38 8.27
CA ASP A 44 6.21 -3.12 7.85
C ASP A 44 7.22 -2.21 7.17
N VAL A 45 6.77 -1.33 6.28
CA VAL A 45 7.67 -0.40 5.58
C VAL A 45 8.21 0.66 6.53
N LYS A 46 7.39 1.16 7.47
CA LYS A 46 7.86 2.10 8.50
C LYS A 46 8.96 1.47 9.35
N LYS A 47 8.77 0.22 9.72
CA LYS A 47 9.76 -0.53 10.49
C LYS A 47 11.07 -0.65 9.71
N TYR A 48 10.97 -0.99 8.43
CA TYR A 48 12.14 -1.08 7.56
C TYR A 48 12.90 0.25 7.51
N PHE A 49 12.20 1.35 7.30
CA PHE A 49 12.82 2.67 7.27
C PHE A 49 13.50 3.00 8.60
N ARG A 50 12.83 2.70 9.72
CA ARG A 50 13.38 2.96 11.06
C ARG A 50 14.63 2.13 11.33
N GLU A 51 14.62 0.85 10.95
CA GLU A 51 15.74 -0.05 11.16
C GLU A 51 16.97 0.32 10.32
N ASN A 52 16.76 1.04 9.23
CA ASN A 52 17.82 1.51 8.35
C ASN A 52 18.14 2.99 8.54
N ASP A 53 17.64 3.60 9.62
CA ASP A 53 17.87 5.00 9.97
C ASP A 53 17.43 6.00 8.88
N TYR A 54 16.36 5.67 8.16
CA TYR A 54 15.75 6.57 7.21
C TYR A 54 14.72 7.43 7.93
N GLU A 55 14.86 8.75 7.80
CA GLU A 55 13.90 9.69 8.38
C GLU A 55 12.75 9.94 7.43
N LEU A 56 11.53 9.99 7.97
CA LEU A 56 10.34 10.32 7.22
C LEU A 56 10.07 11.83 7.32
N PHE A 57 9.66 12.41 6.21
CA PHE A 57 9.14 13.78 6.22
C PHE A 57 7.70 13.77 6.70
N ASP A 58 7.43 14.29 7.88
CA ASP A 58 6.09 14.29 8.48
C ASP A 58 5.07 15.03 7.63
N ASP A 59 5.46 16.13 7.02
CA ASP A 59 4.58 16.94 6.17
C ASP A 59 4.26 16.25 4.83
N MET A 60 5.00 15.23 4.46
CA MET A 60 4.78 14.45 3.25
C MET A 60 4.22 13.06 3.55
N THR A 61 4.04 12.72 4.82
CA THR A 61 3.46 11.44 5.24
C THR A 61 1.96 11.60 5.39
N LYS A 62 1.21 10.69 4.75
CA LYS A 62 -0.25 10.69 4.81
C LYS A 62 -0.71 9.25 4.96
N ILE A 63 -1.45 8.96 6.03
CA ILE A 63 -1.95 7.61 6.29
C ILE A 63 -3.44 7.70 6.56
N GLU A 64 -4.23 7.04 5.71
CA GLU A 64 -5.67 6.93 5.80
C GLU A 64 -6.07 5.45 5.78
N SER A 65 -7.36 5.16 5.91
CA SER A 65 -7.83 3.77 5.92
C SER A 65 -7.63 3.07 4.57
N ASP A 66 -7.60 3.82 3.47
CA ASP A 66 -7.50 3.28 2.11
C ASP A 66 -6.30 3.83 1.31
N TYR A 67 -5.41 4.56 1.97
CA TYR A 67 -4.28 5.19 1.30
C TYR A 67 -3.15 5.47 2.28
N GLY A 68 -1.92 5.22 1.83
CA GLY A 68 -0.72 5.58 2.58
C GLY A 68 0.37 6.11 1.68
N ARG A 69 1.08 7.12 2.17
CA ARG A 69 2.25 7.67 1.50
C ARG A 69 3.30 8.02 2.53
N MET A 70 4.53 7.63 2.25
CA MET A 70 5.68 7.98 3.08
C MET A 70 6.84 8.38 2.16
N VAL A 71 7.55 9.43 2.56
CA VAL A 71 8.70 9.94 1.82
C VAL A 71 9.85 10.08 2.79
N THR A 72 11.03 9.57 2.43
CA THR A 72 12.23 9.68 3.26
C THR A 72 13.11 10.85 2.83
N GLU A 73 14.04 11.23 3.69
CA GLU A 73 15.03 12.27 3.39
C GLU A 73 15.98 11.86 2.27
N ARG A 74 15.97 10.59 1.88
CA ARG A 74 16.80 10.06 0.78
C ARG A 74 16.03 9.99 -0.53
N ASP A 75 14.85 10.62 -0.58
CA ASP A 75 14.00 10.66 -1.76
C ASP A 75 13.45 9.28 -2.14
N ASP A 76 13.22 8.43 -1.14
CA ASP A 76 12.48 7.19 -1.34
C ASP A 76 10.99 7.48 -1.14
N TRP A 77 10.17 7.04 -2.07
CA TRP A 77 8.73 7.25 -2.07
C TRP A 77 8.02 5.92 -1.93
N TYR A 78 7.14 5.83 -0.96
CA TYR A 78 6.29 4.67 -0.76
C TYR A 78 4.83 5.11 -0.82
N CYS A 79 4.04 4.40 -1.63
CA CYS A 79 2.60 4.60 -1.71
C CYS A 79 1.89 3.27 -1.65
N CYS A 80 0.74 3.24 -1.00
CA CYS A 80 -0.16 2.11 -1.04
C CYS A 80 -1.60 2.60 -1.06
N TRP A 81 -2.47 1.85 -1.70
CA TRP A 81 -3.87 2.24 -1.83
C TRP A 81 -4.72 1.01 -2.07
N ILE A 82 -6.03 1.18 -1.92
CA ILE A 82 -7.01 0.11 -2.14
C ILE A 82 -7.81 0.45 -3.38
N GLU A 83 -7.95 -0.54 -4.28
CA GLU A 83 -8.83 -0.47 -5.43
C GLU A 83 -9.95 -1.49 -5.25
N GLU A 84 -11.18 -1.07 -5.49
CA GLU A 84 -12.34 -1.96 -5.51
C GLU A 84 -12.57 -2.42 -6.95
N ILE A 85 -12.64 -3.71 -7.16
CA ILE A 85 -12.79 -4.29 -8.51
C ILE A 85 -13.97 -5.23 -8.53
N ASP A 86 -14.79 -5.09 -9.56
CA ASP A 86 -15.89 -6.01 -9.80
C ASP A 86 -15.38 -7.21 -10.58
N MET A 87 -15.69 -8.40 -10.08
CA MET A 87 -15.39 -9.65 -10.78
C MET A 87 -16.70 -10.34 -11.14
N PHE A 88 -16.76 -10.83 -12.36
CA PHE A 88 -17.88 -11.61 -12.85
C PHE A 88 -17.50 -13.08 -12.86
N ASN A 89 -18.34 -13.92 -12.25
CA ASN A 89 -18.20 -15.37 -12.30
C ASN A 89 -19.24 -15.92 -13.24
N GLU A 90 -18.82 -16.78 -14.14
CA GLU A 90 -19.74 -17.49 -15.03
C GLU A 90 -20.08 -18.85 -14.47
#